data_d2d7014e4db3cd0b67608caae534aee3
#
_entry.id   d2d7014e4db3cd0b67608caae534aee3
#
_cell.length_a   1.000
_cell.length_b   1.000
_cell.length_c   1.000
_cell.angle_alpha   90.00
_cell.angle_beta   90.00
_cell.angle_gamma   90.00
#
_symmetry.space_group_name_H-M   'P 1'
#
loop_
_entity.id
_entity.type
_entity.pdbx_description
1 polymer ?
#
loop_
_entity_poly.entity_id
_entity_poly.type
_entity_poly.pdbx_seq_one_letter_code
_entity_poly.pdbx_strand_id
1 'polypeptide(L)'
;VWTWGYNNYGQLGNGTTSGTTLQKQQVKSPDGTGVLENIVSVAAGDSYSVALDKNGNVYTWGYNGYGNLGLGNTDYRTLPVKVDNLQGIIKIAAGNVSTFAIDNNNHLWAAGYNGYGNLGDGTTGDKTQFTKLQTIENVAEVSVSPTNSTIALLLDGTVWGFGHNANNQLTNVGGAIPQQLQGPDGALKDITSIGTGYYTGYAITSEEKVVAWGLDNYSQLASTETGTTKETPVYMKEKDGNDFTDAMIVSGGRYSAELAKSDGTVWGVGYNGYGNIGDGTTNSKNQITCISTPHIKLEEREVTLKLSNPNYQINPKTVYGFNILFEETENAGFT
;
A
#
# COMPACT_ATOMS: atom_id res chain seq x y z
N VAL A 1 3.17 -18.54 0.55
CA VAL A 1 3.97 -17.31 0.44
C VAL A 1 5.41 -17.66 0.10
N TRP A 2 6.02 -16.88 -0.80
CA TRP A 2 7.41 -17.01 -1.22
C TRP A 2 8.16 -15.71 -0.96
N THR A 3 9.39 -15.82 -0.46
CA THR A 3 10.25 -14.69 -0.09
C THR A 3 11.68 -14.91 -0.60
N TRP A 4 12.37 -13.81 -0.90
CA TRP A 4 13.80 -13.80 -1.29
C TRP A 4 14.41 -12.45 -0.97
N GLY A 5 15.74 -12.35 -0.97
CA GLY A 5 16.49 -11.14 -0.71
C GLY A 5 17.17 -11.13 0.65
N TYR A 6 17.20 -9.98 1.29
CA TYR A 6 17.85 -9.74 2.57
C TYR A 6 17.15 -10.45 3.73
N ASN A 7 17.93 -11.06 4.67
CA ASN A 7 17.38 -11.88 5.75
C ASN A 7 18.09 -11.73 7.11
N ASN A 8 18.81 -10.66 7.36
CA ASN A 8 19.56 -10.52 8.62
C ASN A 8 18.68 -10.42 9.87
N TYR A 9 17.41 -10.12 9.70
CA TYR A 9 16.42 -10.05 10.79
C TYR A 9 15.38 -11.17 10.75
N GLY A 10 15.54 -12.13 9.83
CA GLY A 10 14.57 -13.23 9.65
C GLY A 10 13.33 -12.86 8.83
N GLN A 11 13.36 -11.76 8.08
CA GLN A 11 12.23 -11.26 7.30
C GLN A 11 11.78 -12.20 6.17
N LEU A 12 12.55 -13.22 5.83
CA LEU A 12 12.12 -14.27 4.90
C LEU A 12 11.23 -15.33 5.55
N GLY A 13 11.10 -15.37 6.88
CA GLY A 13 10.19 -16.28 7.58
C GLY A 13 10.53 -17.77 7.43
N ASN A 14 11.80 -18.09 7.19
CA ASN A 14 12.28 -19.47 6.96
C ASN A 14 12.95 -20.10 8.19
N GLY A 15 12.90 -19.41 9.34
CA GLY A 15 13.51 -19.85 10.60
C GLY A 15 14.99 -19.54 10.73
N THR A 16 15.57 -18.73 9.83
CA THR A 16 17.00 -18.39 9.83
C THR A 16 17.23 -16.87 9.72
N THR A 17 18.49 -16.44 9.94
CA THR A 17 18.98 -15.07 9.72
C THR A 17 20.18 -15.09 8.77
N SER A 18 20.19 -15.93 7.76
CA SER A 18 21.35 -16.29 6.93
C SER A 18 21.74 -15.28 5.86
N GLY A 19 21.64 -13.98 6.09
CA GLY A 19 22.06 -12.95 5.14
C GLY A 19 21.13 -12.82 3.93
N THR A 20 21.68 -12.56 2.74
CA THR A 20 20.88 -12.39 1.50
C THR A 20 20.77 -13.69 0.74
N THR A 21 19.57 -14.04 0.26
CA THR A 21 19.34 -15.17 -0.65
C THR A 21 18.75 -14.70 -1.98
N LEU A 22 19.29 -15.18 -3.08
CA LEU A 22 18.78 -14.96 -4.43
C LEU A 22 17.75 -16.02 -4.83
N GLN A 23 17.66 -17.12 -4.09
CA GLN A 23 16.70 -18.19 -4.31
C GLN A 23 15.40 -17.91 -3.57
N LYS A 24 14.27 -18.02 -4.26
CA LYS A 24 12.96 -17.95 -3.61
C LYS A 24 12.83 -19.06 -2.57
N GLN A 25 12.36 -18.71 -1.39
CA GLN A 25 12.13 -19.62 -0.27
C GLN A 25 10.67 -19.57 0.16
N GLN A 26 10.13 -20.71 0.56
CA GLN A 26 8.78 -20.77 1.07
C GLN A 26 8.76 -20.32 2.54
N VAL A 27 7.84 -19.45 2.89
CA VAL A 27 7.63 -19.02 4.28
C VAL A 27 7.11 -20.20 5.08
N LYS A 28 7.75 -20.50 6.21
CA LYS A 28 7.36 -21.60 7.10
C LYS A 28 6.11 -21.29 7.90
N SER A 29 5.43 -22.32 8.36
CA SER A 29 4.38 -22.21 9.38
C SER A 29 4.92 -21.65 10.70
N PRO A 30 4.07 -21.12 11.58
CA PRO A 30 4.49 -20.58 12.88
C PRO A 30 5.28 -21.56 13.76
N ASP A 31 5.02 -22.86 13.65
CA ASP A 31 5.75 -23.92 14.35
C ASP A 31 7.04 -24.36 13.64
N GLY A 32 7.33 -23.82 12.46
CA GLY A 32 8.52 -24.11 11.66
C GLY A 32 8.53 -25.45 10.92
N THR A 33 7.47 -26.24 11.02
CA THR A 33 7.43 -27.63 10.48
C THR A 33 6.85 -27.71 9.07
N GLY A 34 5.91 -26.81 8.73
CA GLY A 34 5.23 -26.74 7.43
C GLY A 34 5.47 -25.43 6.71
N VAL A 35 4.50 -25.03 5.90
CA VAL A 35 4.47 -23.76 5.16
C VAL A 35 3.32 -22.90 5.63
N LEU A 36 3.45 -21.58 5.49
CA LEU A 36 2.37 -20.64 5.80
C LEU A 36 1.31 -20.69 4.71
N GLU A 37 0.12 -21.16 5.08
CA GLU A 37 -0.99 -21.47 4.17
C GLU A 37 -2.17 -20.49 4.33
N ASN A 38 -3.09 -20.55 3.36
CA ASN A 38 -4.35 -19.78 3.35
C ASN A 38 -4.16 -18.26 3.40
N ILE A 39 -3.03 -17.76 2.93
CA ILE A 39 -2.73 -16.32 2.91
C ILE A 39 -3.42 -15.66 1.71
N VAL A 40 -4.14 -14.57 1.97
CA VAL A 40 -4.89 -13.78 0.99
C VAL A 40 -4.25 -12.42 0.72
N SER A 41 -3.40 -11.91 1.62
CA SER A 41 -2.69 -10.65 1.44
C SER A 41 -1.33 -10.68 2.14
N VAL A 42 -0.36 -9.98 1.56
CA VAL A 42 0.97 -9.78 2.14
C VAL A 42 1.37 -8.31 2.05
N ALA A 43 2.15 -7.85 3.02
CA ALA A 43 2.78 -6.54 3.01
C ALA A 43 4.22 -6.66 3.52
N ALA A 44 5.11 -5.81 3.03
CA ALA A 44 6.50 -5.79 3.45
C ALA A 44 6.89 -4.39 3.91
N GLY A 45 7.48 -4.30 5.09
CA GLY A 45 8.19 -3.11 5.55
C GLY A 45 9.67 -3.15 5.16
N ASP A 46 10.49 -2.28 5.78
CA ASP A 46 11.92 -2.19 5.44
C ASP A 46 12.64 -3.53 5.67
N SER A 47 12.45 -4.14 6.81
CA SER A 47 13.12 -5.40 7.19
C SER A 47 12.19 -6.37 7.91
N TYR A 48 10.90 -6.33 7.65
CA TYR A 48 9.90 -7.23 8.22
C TYR A 48 8.77 -7.50 7.23
N SER A 49 7.98 -8.50 7.52
CA SER A 49 6.90 -8.99 6.67
C SER A 49 5.61 -9.19 7.46
N VAL A 50 4.49 -8.99 6.79
CA VAL A 50 3.14 -9.16 7.33
C VAL A 50 2.33 -10.01 6.35
N ALA A 51 1.51 -10.92 6.86
CA ALA A 51 0.58 -11.69 6.08
C ALA A 51 -0.80 -11.74 6.75
N LEU A 52 -1.84 -11.74 5.93
CA LEU A 52 -3.23 -11.88 6.33
C LEU A 52 -3.77 -13.20 5.77
N ASP A 53 -4.35 -14.03 6.61
CA ASP A 53 -5.02 -15.24 6.16
C ASP A 53 -6.52 -15.02 5.85
N LYS A 54 -7.14 -16.00 5.18
CA LYS A 54 -8.56 -15.96 4.80
C LYS A 54 -9.54 -15.88 5.98
N ASN A 55 -9.07 -16.14 7.20
CA ASN A 55 -9.89 -16.09 8.42
C ASN A 55 -9.74 -14.74 9.17
N GLY A 56 -8.98 -13.80 8.61
CA GLY A 56 -8.73 -12.50 9.24
C GLY A 56 -7.64 -12.52 10.32
N ASN A 57 -6.79 -13.57 10.37
CA ASN A 57 -5.62 -13.59 11.25
C ASN A 57 -4.43 -12.92 10.58
N VAL A 58 -3.71 -12.13 11.37
CA VAL A 58 -2.48 -11.46 10.94
C VAL A 58 -1.26 -12.18 11.49
N TYR A 59 -0.26 -12.37 10.65
CA TYR A 59 1.04 -12.94 11.00
C TYR A 59 2.13 -11.93 10.69
N THR A 60 3.09 -11.77 11.60
CA THR A 60 4.21 -10.84 11.46
C THR A 60 5.53 -11.52 11.77
N TRP A 61 6.61 -11.14 11.07
CA TRP A 61 7.96 -11.65 11.31
C TRP A 61 9.04 -10.70 10.75
N GLY A 62 10.29 -10.90 11.16
CA GLY A 62 11.43 -10.05 10.80
C GLY A 62 11.81 -9.09 11.91
N TYR A 63 12.28 -7.91 11.53
CA TYR A 63 12.69 -6.83 12.42
C TYR A 63 11.55 -6.31 13.29
N ASN A 64 11.83 -6.04 14.57
CA ASN A 64 10.84 -5.59 15.56
C ASN A 64 11.36 -4.51 16.54
N GLY A 65 12.42 -3.81 16.20
CA GLY A 65 13.08 -2.89 17.13
C GLY A 65 12.19 -1.73 17.64
N TYR A 66 11.09 -1.43 16.96
CA TYR A 66 10.10 -0.43 17.35
C TYR A 66 8.74 -1.03 17.74
N GLY A 67 8.65 -2.36 17.88
CA GLY A 67 7.38 -3.04 18.13
C GLY A 67 6.47 -3.15 16.89
N ASN A 68 7.03 -2.97 15.72
CA ASN A 68 6.29 -2.98 14.44
C ASN A 68 5.65 -4.33 14.09
N LEU A 69 6.03 -5.41 14.73
CA LEU A 69 5.33 -6.70 14.64
C LEU A 69 4.04 -6.76 15.48
N GLY A 70 3.86 -5.81 16.43
CA GLY A 70 2.65 -5.72 17.24
C GLY A 70 2.49 -6.81 18.30
N LEU A 71 3.58 -7.49 18.70
CA LEU A 71 3.58 -8.68 19.57
C LEU A 71 3.76 -8.36 21.07
N GLY A 72 3.71 -7.08 21.47
CA GLY A 72 3.87 -6.63 22.86
C GLY A 72 5.33 -6.55 23.34
N ASN A 73 6.29 -6.71 22.45
CA ASN A 73 7.72 -6.64 22.72
C ASN A 73 8.49 -6.11 21.49
N THR A 74 9.81 -6.08 21.56
CA THR A 74 10.68 -5.61 20.47
C THR A 74 11.63 -6.70 19.96
N ASP A 75 11.32 -7.98 20.21
CA ASP A 75 12.13 -9.11 19.76
C ASP A 75 11.88 -9.43 18.28
N TYR A 76 12.95 -9.70 17.54
CA TYR A 76 12.86 -10.15 16.14
C TYR A 76 12.26 -11.55 16.06
N ARG A 77 11.63 -11.85 14.91
CA ARG A 77 11.04 -13.17 14.65
C ARG A 77 11.54 -13.72 13.32
N THR A 78 12.09 -14.92 13.34
CA THR A 78 12.56 -15.62 12.13
C THR A 78 11.48 -16.51 11.50
N LEU A 79 10.40 -16.72 12.22
CA LEU A 79 9.19 -17.42 11.77
C LEU A 79 7.97 -16.50 11.92
N PRO A 80 6.92 -16.70 11.12
CA PRO A 80 5.66 -15.99 11.32
C PRO A 80 5.09 -16.20 12.71
N VAL A 81 4.66 -15.14 13.36
CA VAL A 81 3.95 -15.17 14.65
C VAL A 81 2.58 -14.57 14.46
N LYS A 82 1.54 -15.26 14.89
CA LYS A 82 0.18 -14.75 14.90
C LYS A 82 0.05 -13.61 15.90
N VAL A 83 -0.61 -12.53 15.48
CA VAL A 83 -0.94 -11.39 16.34
C VAL A 83 -2.25 -11.68 17.09
N ASP A 84 -2.17 -11.87 18.40
CA ASP A 84 -3.32 -12.37 19.18
C ASP A 84 -4.39 -11.30 19.45
N ASN A 85 -4.02 -10.02 19.48
CA ASN A 85 -4.95 -8.93 19.81
C ASN A 85 -5.65 -8.32 18.58
N LEU A 86 -5.49 -8.91 17.39
CA LEU A 86 -6.23 -8.56 16.18
C LEU A 86 -7.23 -9.66 15.81
N GLN A 87 -8.44 -9.24 15.45
CA GLN A 87 -9.51 -10.13 15.01
C GLN A 87 -10.29 -9.52 13.86
N GLY A 88 -10.74 -10.37 12.93
CA GLY A 88 -11.58 -9.93 11.81
C GLY A 88 -10.91 -8.94 10.88
N ILE A 89 -9.59 -9.05 10.70
CA ILE A 89 -8.85 -8.15 9.83
C ILE A 89 -9.17 -8.45 8.36
N ILE A 90 -9.38 -7.39 7.58
CA ILE A 90 -9.71 -7.46 6.15
C ILE A 90 -8.62 -6.86 5.27
N LYS A 91 -7.78 -5.95 5.80
CA LYS A 91 -6.66 -5.34 5.08
C LYS A 91 -5.47 -5.13 5.99
N ILE A 92 -4.27 -5.19 5.41
CA ILE A 92 -3.00 -4.91 6.08
C ILE A 92 -2.17 -3.95 5.23
N ALA A 93 -1.37 -3.12 5.89
CA ALA A 93 -0.34 -2.31 5.24
C ALA A 93 0.91 -2.22 6.13
N ALA A 94 2.07 -2.11 5.49
CA ALA A 94 3.35 -1.99 6.15
C ALA A 94 4.13 -0.80 5.58
N GLY A 95 4.63 0.03 6.48
CA GLY A 95 5.57 1.10 6.16
C GLY A 95 7.00 0.71 6.52
N ASN A 96 7.88 1.70 6.69
CA ASN A 96 9.27 1.46 7.08
C ASN A 96 9.34 0.55 8.33
N VAL A 97 8.84 1.02 9.44
CA VAL A 97 8.82 0.32 10.74
C VAL A 97 7.50 0.55 11.48
N SER A 98 6.41 0.63 10.75
CA SER A 98 5.04 0.74 11.27
C SER A 98 4.09 -0.13 10.48
N THR A 99 3.17 -0.79 11.16
CA THR A 99 2.22 -1.74 10.59
C THR A 99 0.80 -1.31 10.90
N PHE A 100 -0.07 -1.44 9.89
CA PHE A 100 -1.48 -1.10 9.98
C PHE A 100 -2.35 -2.29 9.61
N ALA A 101 -3.52 -2.33 10.23
CA ALA A 101 -4.56 -3.30 9.92
C ALA A 101 -5.94 -2.61 9.95
N ILE A 102 -6.83 -3.01 9.05
CA ILE A 102 -8.23 -2.55 9.04
C ILE A 102 -9.09 -3.76 9.36
N ASP A 103 -9.97 -3.62 10.35
CA ASP A 103 -10.91 -4.67 10.72
C ASP A 103 -12.22 -4.60 9.90
N ASN A 104 -13.07 -5.60 10.06
CA ASN A 104 -14.35 -5.74 9.35
C ASN A 104 -15.41 -4.68 9.75
N ASN A 105 -15.09 -3.84 10.73
CA ASN A 105 -15.89 -2.67 11.11
C ASN A 105 -15.26 -1.36 10.59
N ASN A 106 -14.25 -1.45 9.72
CA ASN A 106 -13.48 -0.34 9.15
C ASN A 106 -12.73 0.52 10.20
N HIS A 107 -12.37 -0.09 11.34
CA HIS A 107 -11.48 0.55 12.29
C HIS A 107 -10.03 0.35 11.88
N LEU A 108 -9.22 1.38 12.05
CA LEU A 108 -7.78 1.34 11.82
C LEU A 108 -7.03 0.97 13.10
N TRP A 109 -6.14 0.00 12.99
CA TRP A 109 -5.22 -0.46 14.04
C TRP A 109 -3.79 -0.21 13.60
N ALA A 110 -2.92 0.19 14.53
CA ALA A 110 -1.52 0.48 14.22
C ALA A 110 -0.57 0.00 15.32
N ALA A 111 0.66 -0.38 14.92
CA ALA A 111 1.77 -0.72 15.79
C ALA A 111 3.10 -0.27 15.17
N GLY A 112 4.12 -0.08 15.98
CA GLY A 112 5.48 0.27 15.56
C GLY A 112 5.88 1.68 15.92
N TYR A 113 6.84 2.20 15.15
CA TYR A 113 7.42 3.53 15.30
C TYR A 113 6.39 4.63 15.13
N ASN A 114 6.45 5.64 16.02
CA ASN A 114 5.52 6.77 16.03
C ASN A 114 6.18 8.13 16.27
N GLY A 115 7.50 8.24 16.11
CA GLY A 115 8.24 9.48 16.43
C GLY A 115 7.81 10.72 15.65
N TYR A 116 7.14 10.57 14.51
CA TYR A 116 6.53 11.64 13.73
C TYR A 116 5.00 11.73 13.89
N GLY A 117 4.40 10.93 14.79
CA GLY A 117 2.95 10.77 14.87
C GLY A 117 2.35 9.98 13.70
N ASN A 118 3.17 9.18 13.02
CA ASN A 118 2.80 8.44 11.81
C ASN A 118 1.86 7.26 12.07
N LEU A 119 1.57 6.93 13.31
CA LEU A 119 0.48 6.00 13.66
C LEU A 119 -0.89 6.69 13.71
N GLY A 120 -0.94 8.04 13.85
CA GLY A 120 -2.18 8.79 13.82
C GLY A 120 -3.04 8.67 15.07
N ASP A 121 -2.49 8.23 16.20
CA ASP A 121 -3.21 8.00 17.46
C ASP A 121 -3.27 9.22 18.40
N GLY A 122 -2.82 10.39 17.92
CA GLY A 122 -2.72 11.62 18.70
C GLY A 122 -1.47 11.73 19.56
N THR A 123 -0.55 10.75 19.49
CA THR A 123 0.71 10.70 20.25
C THR A 123 1.93 10.56 19.35
N THR A 124 3.12 10.61 19.95
CA THR A 124 4.40 10.33 19.24
C THR A 124 5.18 9.18 19.88
N GLY A 125 4.57 8.41 20.78
CA GLY A 125 5.19 7.25 21.40
C GLY A 125 4.94 5.96 20.61
N ASP A 126 6.01 5.16 20.42
CA ASP A 126 5.95 3.87 19.74
C ASP A 126 4.92 2.92 20.39
N LYS A 127 4.33 2.04 19.59
CA LYS A 127 3.37 1.03 20.05
C LYS A 127 3.88 -0.37 19.79
N THR A 128 4.17 -1.12 20.84
CA THR A 128 4.63 -2.53 20.72
C THR A 128 3.49 -3.51 20.49
N GLN A 129 2.23 -3.08 20.67
CA GLN A 129 1.02 -3.83 20.36
C GLN A 129 0.13 -3.04 19.42
N PHE A 130 -0.64 -3.72 18.58
CA PHE A 130 -1.66 -3.05 17.79
C PHE A 130 -2.66 -2.32 18.69
N THR A 131 -2.81 -1.04 18.43
CA THR A 131 -3.73 -0.16 19.15
C THR A 131 -4.77 0.35 18.15
N LYS A 132 -6.06 0.24 18.50
CA LYS A 132 -7.14 0.81 17.70
C LYS A 132 -7.07 2.34 17.78
N LEU A 133 -7.06 3.00 16.61
CA LEU A 133 -7.12 4.45 16.55
C LEU A 133 -8.52 4.94 16.92
N GLN A 134 -8.57 5.99 17.75
CA GLN A 134 -9.81 6.69 18.12
C GLN A 134 -9.95 8.03 17.40
N THR A 135 -8.95 8.40 16.61
CA THR A 135 -8.79 9.68 15.92
C THR A 135 -9.38 9.69 14.53
N ILE A 136 -9.65 8.50 13.98
CA ILE A 136 -10.18 8.30 12.61
C ILE A 136 -11.04 7.04 12.58
N GLU A 137 -12.13 7.09 11.84
CA GLU A 137 -13.10 5.99 11.69
C GLU A 137 -13.47 5.78 10.22
N ASN A 138 -14.14 4.67 9.93
CA ASN A 138 -14.63 4.32 8.59
C ASN A 138 -13.52 4.26 7.53
N VAL A 139 -12.36 3.69 7.89
CA VAL A 139 -11.20 3.59 7.00
C VAL A 139 -11.42 2.47 5.99
N ALA A 140 -11.36 2.82 4.71
CA ALA A 140 -11.48 1.88 3.58
C ALA A 140 -10.12 1.34 3.13
N GLU A 141 -9.08 2.20 3.17
CA GLU A 141 -7.72 1.87 2.72
C GLU A 141 -6.70 2.69 3.50
N VAL A 142 -5.50 2.15 3.67
CA VAL A 142 -4.35 2.88 4.23
C VAL A 142 -3.11 2.61 3.38
N SER A 143 -2.37 3.66 3.09
CA SER A 143 -1.08 3.58 2.40
C SER A 143 0.00 4.28 3.21
N VAL A 144 1.15 3.65 3.34
CA VAL A 144 2.22 4.08 4.25
C VAL A 144 3.52 4.28 3.47
N SER A 145 4.06 5.47 3.57
CA SER A 145 5.34 5.80 2.94
C SER A 145 6.53 5.25 3.75
N PRO A 146 7.62 4.86 3.09
CA PRO A 146 8.88 4.55 3.77
C PRO A 146 9.46 5.71 4.60
N THR A 147 8.97 6.93 4.44
CA THR A 147 9.41 8.13 5.19
C THR A 147 8.50 8.49 6.36
N ASN A 148 7.71 7.53 6.86
CA ASN A 148 6.83 7.70 8.01
C ASN A 148 5.69 8.72 7.79
N SER A 149 5.17 8.80 6.59
CA SER A 149 3.90 9.47 6.27
C SER A 149 2.85 8.41 6.00
N THR A 150 1.65 8.65 6.46
CA THR A 150 0.51 7.75 6.29
C THR A 150 -0.65 8.52 5.68
N ILE A 151 -1.29 7.94 4.68
CA ILE A 151 -2.56 8.43 4.15
C ILE A 151 -3.63 7.35 4.31
N ALA A 152 -4.84 7.77 4.64
CA ALA A 152 -6.00 6.92 4.83
C ALA A 152 -7.15 7.41 3.94
N LEU A 153 -7.75 6.51 3.19
CA LEU A 153 -8.99 6.72 2.45
C LEU A 153 -10.16 6.28 3.33
N LEU A 154 -11.15 7.14 3.49
CA LEU A 154 -12.37 6.80 4.20
C LEU A 154 -13.45 6.28 3.26
N LEU A 155 -14.46 5.62 3.81
CA LEU A 155 -15.61 5.09 3.07
C LEU A 155 -16.43 6.16 2.33
N ASP A 156 -16.33 7.42 2.76
CA ASP A 156 -16.99 8.56 2.11
C ASP A 156 -16.19 9.14 0.93
N GLY A 157 -15.02 8.54 0.60
CA GLY A 157 -14.14 8.98 -0.48
C GLY A 157 -13.22 10.13 -0.11
N THR A 158 -13.16 10.55 1.15
CA THR A 158 -12.20 11.57 1.61
C THR A 158 -10.85 10.96 1.98
N VAL A 159 -9.76 11.72 1.79
CA VAL A 159 -8.40 11.28 2.10
C VAL A 159 -7.83 12.10 3.25
N TRP A 160 -7.27 11.40 4.22
CA TRP A 160 -6.70 11.95 5.44
C TRP A 160 -5.22 11.60 5.55
N GLY A 161 -4.41 12.51 6.09
CA GLY A 161 -2.97 12.34 6.24
C GLY A 161 -2.48 12.59 7.66
N PHE A 162 -1.41 11.89 8.06
CA PHE A 162 -0.74 12.06 9.34
C PHE A 162 0.71 11.55 9.28
N GLY A 163 1.55 12.02 10.20
CA GLY A 163 2.96 11.67 10.25
C GLY A 163 3.88 12.74 9.67
N HIS A 164 5.00 12.30 9.12
CA HIS A 164 6.08 13.15 8.61
C HIS A 164 5.69 13.86 7.32
N ASN A 165 6.01 15.17 7.21
CA ASN A 165 5.64 15.99 6.04
C ASN A 165 6.73 16.97 5.55
N ALA A 166 8.01 16.64 5.71
CA ALA A 166 9.10 17.55 5.34
C ALA A 166 9.22 17.84 3.83
N ASN A 167 8.60 17.03 2.97
CA ASN A 167 8.62 17.18 1.51
C ASN A 167 7.21 17.34 0.92
N ASN A 168 6.27 17.84 1.70
CA ASN A 168 4.87 18.03 1.33
C ASN A 168 4.16 16.75 0.84
N GLN A 169 4.65 15.57 1.27
CA GLN A 169 4.05 14.27 0.95
C GLN A 169 2.67 14.05 1.62
N LEU A 170 2.28 14.96 2.50
CA LEU A 170 0.94 15.06 3.09
C LEU A 170 0.28 16.42 2.78
N THR A 171 0.63 17.04 1.67
CA THR A 171 0.21 18.41 1.34
C THR A 171 0.60 19.40 2.46
N ASN A 172 -0.35 20.11 3.03
CA ASN A 172 -0.14 21.12 4.09
C ASN A 172 -0.42 20.59 5.52
N VAL A 173 -0.61 19.27 5.69
CA VAL A 173 -0.90 18.66 7.01
C VAL A 173 0.26 17.77 7.47
N GLY A 174 0.21 17.30 8.72
CA GLY A 174 1.18 16.38 9.29
C GLY A 174 1.03 16.29 10.81
N GLY A 175 1.85 15.44 11.43
CA GLY A 175 1.82 15.22 12.87
C GLY A 175 0.90 14.07 13.29
N ALA A 176 0.58 13.99 14.58
CA ALA A 176 0.01 12.81 15.21
C ALA A 176 -1.51 12.67 15.06
N ILE A 177 -2.20 13.71 14.63
CA ILE A 177 -3.65 13.71 14.48
C ILE A 177 -3.99 13.70 12.99
N PRO A 178 -4.78 12.73 12.50
CA PRO A 178 -5.25 12.71 11.12
C PRO A 178 -5.95 14.01 10.72
N GLN A 179 -5.62 14.53 9.55
CA GLN A 179 -6.24 15.74 8.98
C GLN A 179 -6.60 15.47 7.52
N GLN A 180 -7.72 16.01 7.08
CA GLN A 180 -8.17 15.88 5.69
C GLN A 180 -7.21 16.60 4.73
N LEU A 181 -6.75 15.88 3.71
CA LEU A 181 -5.88 16.44 2.67
C LEU A 181 -6.68 17.37 1.74
N GLN A 182 -6.00 18.42 1.28
CA GLN A 182 -6.53 19.29 0.24
C GLN A 182 -6.12 18.77 -1.13
N GLY A 183 -7.00 18.87 -2.10
CA GLY A 183 -6.79 18.53 -3.50
C GLY A 183 -6.63 19.79 -4.37
N PRO A 184 -6.57 19.62 -5.70
CA PRO A 184 -6.48 20.74 -6.64
C PRO A 184 -7.68 21.68 -6.53
N ASP A 185 -8.86 21.14 -6.26
CA ASP A 185 -10.15 21.82 -6.30
C ASP A 185 -10.80 21.95 -4.91
N GLY A 186 -10.02 21.95 -3.84
CA GLY A 186 -10.48 21.97 -2.45
C GLY A 186 -10.16 20.69 -1.71
N ALA A 187 -10.98 20.28 -0.73
CA ALA A 187 -10.76 19.05 0.02
C ALA A 187 -10.70 17.83 -0.92
N LEU A 188 -9.69 16.97 -0.73
CA LEU A 188 -9.51 15.75 -1.53
C LEU A 188 -10.63 14.76 -1.20
N LYS A 189 -11.52 14.55 -2.15
CA LYS A 189 -12.75 13.76 -2.04
C LYS A 189 -13.07 13.03 -3.34
N ASP A 190 -14.09 12.19 -3.30
CA ASP A 190 -14.49 11.35 -4.43
C ASP A 190 -13.33 10.44 -4.90
N ILE A 191 -12.50 10.00 -3.95
CA ILE A 191 -11.34 9.15 -4.17
C ILE A 191 -11.74 7.68 -4.04
N THR A 192 -11.21 6.85 -4.93
CA THR A 192 -11.48 5.40 -4.99
C THR A 192 -10.29 4.54 -4.61
N SER A 193 -9.06 5.06 -4.73
CA SER A 193 -7.82 4.38 -4.34
C SER A 193 -6.72 5.38 -4.01
N ILE A 194 -5.77 4.98 -3.19
CA ILE A 194 -4.64 5.79 -2.74
C ILE A 194 -3.32 5.04 -2.89
N GLY A 195 -2.23 5.77 -3.05
CA GLY A 195 -0.87 5.22 -3.08
C GLY A 195 0.13 6.21 -2.51
N THR A 196 1.24 5.69 -1.96
CA THR A 196 2.36 6.50 -1.50
C THR A 196 3.66 6.06 -2.17
N GLY A 197 4.52 7.04 -2.43
CA GLY A 197 5.92 6.80 -2.73
C GLY A 197 6.80 7.20 -1.55
N TYR A 198 8.11 7.35 -1.78
CA TYR A 198 9.05 7.72 -0.72
C TYR A 198 8.77 9.14 -0.19
N TYR A 199 8.49 10.09 -1.08
CA TYR A 199 8.17 11.50 -0.76
C TYR A 199 6.95 12.01 -1.51
N THR A 200 6.08 11.12 -1.96
CA THR A 200 4.94 11.44 -2.82
C THR A 200 3.67 10.77 -2.31
N GLY A 201 2.54 11.40 -2.58
CA GLY A 201 1.23 10.80 -2.42
C GLY A 201 0.46 10.84 -3.73
N TYR A 202 -0.40 9.85 -3.90
CA TYR A 202 -1.23 9.66 -5.09
C TYR A 202 -2.65 9.29 -4.69
N ALA A 203 -3.63 9.71 -5.48
CA ALA A 203 -5.01 9.31 -5.33
C ALA A 203 -5.67 9.15 -6.71
N ILE A 204 -6.54 8.16 -6.85
CA ILE A 204 -7.36 7.96 -8.04
C ILE A 204 -8.76 8.46 -7.70
N THR A 205 -9.29 9.35 -8.55
CA THR A 205 -10.63 9.90 -8.39
C THR A 205 -11.70 8.94 -8.92
N SER A 206 -12.95 9.17 -8.58
CA SER A 206 -14.10 8.43 -9.16
C SER A 206 -14.29 8.64 -10.68
N GLU A 207 -13.57 9.63 -11.26
CA GLU A 207 -13.46 9.84 -12.71
C GLU A 207 -12.24 9.13 -13.29
N GLU A 208 -11.58 8.24 -12.52
CA GLU A 208 -10.40 7.47 -12.92
C GLU A 208 -9.18 8.34 -13.29
N LYS A 209 -9.15 9.59 -12.85
CA LYS A 209 -7.99 10.50 -12.96
C LYS A 209 -7.04 10.31 -11.79
N VAL A 210 -5.77 10.59 -11.99
CA VAL A 210 -4.77 10.52 -10.93
C VAL A 210 -4.40 11.91 -10.45
N VAL A 211 -4.51 12.12 -9.15
CA VAL A 211 -4.03 13.29 -8.44
C VAL A 211 -2.73 12.92 -7.70
N ALA A 212 -1.69 13.76 -7.80
CA ALA A 212 -0.38 13.52 -7.23
C ALA A 212 0.18 14.76 -6.52
N TRP A 213 0.98 14.54 -5.46
CA TRP A 213 1.60 15.62 -4.68
C TRP A 213 2.91 15.17 -4.03
N GLY A 214 3.65 16.15 -3.46
CA GLY A 214 4.94 15.92 -2.82
C GLY A 214 6.12 16.22 -3.74
N LEU A 215 7.21 15.48 -3.61
CA LEU A 215 8.46 15.71 -4.34
C LEU A 215 8.32 15.39 -5.83
N ASP A 216 8.84 16.29 -6.72
CA ASP A 216 8.78 16.13 -8.19
C ASP A 216 10.14 16.31 -8.89
N ASN A 217 11.24 16.07 -8.21
CA ASN A 217 12.59 16.31 -8.74
C ASN A 217 12.94 15.50 -10.00
N TYR A 218 12.21 14.41 -10.26
CA TYR A 218 12.41 13.52 -11.39
C TYR A 218 11.15 13.40 -12.26
N SER A 219 10.21 14.34 -12.13
CA SER A 219 8.92 14.34 -12.84
C SER A 219 8.00 13.17 -12.45
N GLN A 220 8.18 12.61 -11.27
CA GLN A 220 7.39 11.46 -10.79
C GLN A 220 5.90 11.79 -10.55
N LEU A 221 5.53 13.07 -10.53
CA LEU A 221 4.14 13.50 -10.48
C LEU A 221 3.53 13.74 -11.87
N ALA A 222 4.32 13.59 -12.94
CA ALA A 222 3.91 13.85 -14.33
C ALA A 222 3.18 15.20 -14.48
N SER A 223 3.61 16.22 -13.73
CA SER A 223 3.08 17.58 -13.82
C SER A 223 3.69 18.31 -15.01
N THR A 224 3.04 19.38 -15.47
CA THR A 224 3.59 20.21 -16.54
C THR A 224 4.80 21.03 -16.09
N GLU A 225 5.03 21.13 -14.78
CA GLU A 225 6.16 21.85 -14.16
C GLU A 225 7.05 20.86 -13.42
N THR A 226 8.27 20.68 -13.86
CA THR A 226 9.27 19.77 -13.28
C THR A 226 10.15 20.46 -12.25
N GLY A 227 10.77 19.65 -11.35
CA GLY A 227 11.85 20.10 -10.46
C GLY A 227 11.40 20.84 -9.21
N THR A 228 10.12 20.84 -8.87
CA THR A 228 9.58 21.47 -7.67
C THR A 228 8.71 20.52 -6.86
N THR A 229 8.77 20.67 -5.54
CA THR A 229 7.83 19.98 -4.65
C THR A 229 6.43 20.60 -4.80
N LYS A 230 5.40 19.76 -4.93
CA LYS A 230 4.00 20.18 -5.01
C LYS A 230 3.33 20.03 -3.66
N GLU A 231 3.11 21.15 -2.98
CA GLU A 231 2.30 21.22 -1.76
C GLU A 231 0.80 21.07 -2.08
N THR A 232 0.36 21.72 -3.15
CA THR A 232 -0.97 21.55 -3.71
C THR A 232 -0.96 20.39 -4.70
N PRO A 233 -1.82 19.37 -4.53
CA PRO A 233 -1.93 18.28 -5.48
C PRO A 233 -2.24 18.74 -6.90
N VAL A 234 -1.74 18.00 -7.88
CA VAL A 234 -1.93 18.26 -9.31
C VAL A 234 -2.50 17.03 -10.00
N TYR A 235 -3.26 17.22 -11.07
CA TYR A 235 -3.63 16.10 -11.96
C TYR A 235 -2.42 15.64 -12.76
N MET A 236 -2.12 14.34 -12.76
CA MET A 236 -1.08 13.79 -13.62
C MET A 236 -1.48 13.93 -15.09
N LYS A 237 -0.50 14.24 -15.94
CA LYS A 237 -0.76 14.58 -17.36
C LYS A 237 -0.14 13.57 -18.31
N GLU A 238 -0.84 13.26 -19.38
CA GLU A 238 -0.30 12.57 -20.54
C GLU A 238 0.60 13.52 -21.37
N LYS A 239 1.30 12.96 -22.34
CA LYS A 239 2.24 13.70 -23.21
C LYS A 239 1.59 14.86 -23.96
N ASP A 240 0.32 14.75 -24.30
CA ASP A 240 -0.46 15.78 -25.01
C ASP A 240 -1.01 16.88 -24.10
N GLY A 241 -0.77 16.79 -22.79
CA GLY A 241 -1.23 17.73 -21.77
C GLY A 241 -2.62 17.42 -21.19
N ASN A 242 -3.30 16.41 -21.68
CA ASN A 242 -4.57 15.94 -21.12
C ASN A 242 -4.36 15.26 -19.75
N ASP A 243 -5.41 15.15 -18.95
CA ASP A 243 -5.36 14.37 -17.72
C ASP A 243 -5.12 12.89 -18.04
N PHE A 244 -4.28 12.23 -17.24
CA PHE A 244 -4.14 10.77 -17.29
C PHE A 244 -5.39 10.13 -16.71
N THR A 245 -6.10 9.33 -17.50
CA THR A 245 -7.39 8.72 -17.17
C THR A 245 -7.36 7.20 -17.26
N ASP A 246 -8.47 6.56 -16.91
CA ASP A 246 -8.67 5.11 -16.88
C ASP A 246 -7.75 4.39 -15.88
N ALA A 247 -7.25 5.12 -14.88
CA ALA A 247 -6.36 4.58 -13.86
C ALA A 247 -7.13 3.71 -12.86
N MET A 248 -6.60 2.52 -12.59
CA MET A 248 -7.11 1.60 -11.57
C MET A 248 -6.18 1.44 -10.37
N ILE A 249 -4.87 1.51 -10.62
CA ILE A 249 -3.83 1.31 -9.60
C ILE A 249 -2.77 2.39 -9.79
N VAL A 250 -2.31 2.95 -8.67
CA VAL A 250 -1.13 3.80 -8.62
C VAL A 250 -0.22 3.36 -7.47
N SER A 251 1.06 3.25 -7.74
CA SER A 251 2.09 2.93 -6.76
C SER A 251 3.26 3.88 -6.94
N GLY A 252 3.76 4.42 -5.84
CA GLY A 252 4.94 5.28 -5.86
C GLY A 252 6.19 4.53 -5.42
N GLY A 253 7.24 4.61 -6.23
CA GLY A 253 8.59 4.23 -5.86
C GLY A 253 9.31 5.33 -5.08
N ARG A 254 10.65 5.27 -5.03
CA ARG A 254 11.44 6.32 -4.37
C ARG A 254 11.37 7.65 -5.13
N TYR A 255 11.47 7.59 -6.46
CA TYR A 255 11.49 8.74 -7.37
C TYR A 255 10.77 8.41 -8.69
N SER A 256 9.92 7.41 -8.70
CA SER A 256 9.11 6.98 -9.83
C SER A 256 7.67 6.75 -9.40
N ALA A 257 6.78 6.65 -10.37
CA ALA A 257 5.42 6.15 -10.18
C ALA A 257 5.09 5.15 -11.28
N GLU A 258 4.40 4.08 -10.89
CA GLU A 258 3.88 3.06 -11.77
C GLU A 258 2.35 3.06 -11.67
N LEU A 259 1.68 2.97 -12.81
CA LEU A 259 0.23 3.04 -12.92
C LEU A 259 -0.27 1.90 -13.80
N ALA A 260 -1.46 1.40 -13.48
CA ALA A 260 -2.17 0.47 -14.36
C ALA A 260 -3.51 1.05 -14.76
N LYS A 261 -3.87 0.93 -16.06
CA LYS A 261 -5.18 1.30 -16.59
C LYS A 261 -6.13 0.09 -16.61
N SER A 262 -7.42 0.37 -16.75
CA SER A 262 -8.47 -0.65 -16.82
C SER A 262 -8.34 -1.59 -18.01
N ASP A 263 -7.66 -1.16 -19.09
CA ASP A 263 -7.35 -1.98 -20.26
C ASP A 263 -6.16 -2.95 -20.04
N GLY A 264 -5.56 -2.96 -18.84
CA GLY A 264 -4.43 -3.81 -18.47
C GLY A 264 -3.07 -3.26 -18.92
N THR A 265 -3.00 -2.06 -19.50
CA THR A 265 -1.73 -1.41 -19.79
C THR A 265 -1.06 -0.91 -18.53
N VAL A 266 0.28 -0.99 -18.48
CA VAL A 266 1.10 -0.47 -17.38
C VAL A 266 1.92 0.72 -17.86
N TRP A 267 1.97 1.75 -17.04
CA TRP A 267 2.59 3.03 -17.36
C TRP A 267 3.56 3.42 -16.25
N GLY A 268 4.61 4.15 -16.61
CA GLY A 268 5.61 4.60 -15.64
C GLY A 268 6.14 5.99 -15.95
N VAL A 269 6.59 6.67 -14.89
CA VAL A 269 7.17 8.02 -14.96
C VAL A 269 8.18 8.24 -13.83
N GLY A 270 9.14 9.10 -14.02
CA GLY A 270 10.14 9.47 -13.03
C GLY A 270 11.52 8.86 -13.29
N TYR A 271 12.29 8.70 -12.21
CA TYR A 271 13.65 8.18 -12.24
C TYR A 271 13.71 6.71 -12.65
N ASN A 272 14.61 6.39 -13.56
CA ASN A 272 14.80 5.03 -14.07
C ASN A 272 16.27 4.57 -14.12
N GLY A 273 17.16 5.23 -13.41
CA GLY A 273 18.59 4.94 -13.45
C GLY A 273 18.99 3.50 -13.08
N TYR A 274 18.12 2.75 -12.45
CA TYR A 274 18.30 1.33 -12.10
C TYR A 274 17.32 0.40 -12.83
N GLY A 275 16.61 0.90 -13.85
CA GLY A 275 15.60 0.13 -14.58
C GLY A 275 14.30 -0.12 -13.81
N ASN A 276 14.03 0.68 -12.77
CA ASN A 276 12.88 0.50 -11.87
C ASN A 276 11.50 0.77 -12.51
N ILE A 277 11.44 1.48 -13.64
CA ILE A 277 10.21 1.65 -14.42
C ILE A 277 9.86 0.37 -15.23
N GLY A 278 10.85 -0.50 -15.52
CA GLY A 278 10.57 -1.78 -16.18
C GLY A 278 10.38 -1.71 -17.70
N ASP A 279 10.76 -0.62 -18.36
CA ASP A 279 10.67 -0.43 -19.82
C ASP A 279 11.84 -1.04 -20.63
N GLY A 280 12.69 -1.81 -19.97
CA GLY A 280 13.90 -2.39 -20.57
C GLY A 280 15.06 -1.41 -20.74
N THR A 281 14.95 -0.18 -20.25
CA THR A 281 15.99 0.86 -20.29
C THR A 281 16.36 1.35 -18.89
N THR A 282 17.39 2.20 -18.80
CA THR A 282 17.75 2.95 -17.59
C THR A 282 17.54 4.45 -17.75
N ASN A 283 16.78 4.87 -18.78
CA ASN A 283 16.51 6.27 -19.04
C ASN A 283 15.28 6.73 -18.24
N SER A 284 15.46 7.76 -17.42
CA SER A 284 14.35 8.38 -16.67
C SER A 284 13.27 8.94 -17.62
N LYS A 285 12.03 8.92 -17.18
CA LYS A 285 10.86 9.39 -17.93
C LYS A 285 10.31 10.65 -17.30
N ASN A 286 10.36 11.76 -18.01
CA ASN A 286 9.77 13.03 -17.60
C ASN A 286 8.29 13.17 -18.03
N GLN A 287 7.75 12.17 -18.69
CA GLN A 287 6.35 12.07 -19.10
C GLN A 287 5.87 10.64 -18.88
N ILE A 288 4.60 10.46 -18.55
CA ILE A 288 4.00 9.14 -18.41
C ILE A 288 4.17 8.38 -19.73
N THR A 289 4.76 7.20 -19.62
CA THR A 289 5.11 6.35 -20.77
C THR A 289 4.51 4.96 -20.58
N CYS A 290 3.85 4.43 -21.59
CA CYS A 290 3.40 3.03 -21.59
C CYS A 290 4.61 2.11 -21.60
N ILE A 291 4.71 1.20 -20.62
CA ILE A 291 5.83 0.29 -20.44
C ILE A 291 5.48 -1.15 -20.77
N SER A 292 4.21 -1.51 -20.71
CA SER A 292 3.75 -2.81 -21.20
C SER A 292 2.36 -2.69 -21.80
N THR A 293 2.16 -3.41 -22.90
CA THR A 293 0.83 -3.66 -23.47
C THR A 293 0.34 -5.02 -23.00
N PRO A 294 -0.95 -5.20 -22.72
CA PRO A 294 -1.45 -6.48 -22.24
C PRO A 294 -1.21 -7.57 -23.32
N HIS A 295 -0.54 -8.65 -22.89
CA HIS A 295 -0.44 -9.87 -23.69
C HIS A 295 -1.66 -10.78 -23.53
N ILE A 296 -2.56 -10.42 -22.60
CA ILE A 296 -3.77 -11.18 -22.29
C ILE A 296 -4.97 -10.31 -22.68
N LYS A 297 -5.77 -10.75 -23.64
CA LYS A 297 -7.10 -10.24 -23.82
C LYS A 297 -7.91 -10.68 -22.62
N LEU A 298 -8.24 -9.75 -21.71
CA LEU A 298 -9.23 -10.01 -20.68
C LEU A 298 -10.57 -10.20 -21.41
N GLU A 299 -11.06 -11.44 -21.47
CA GLU A 299 -12.45 -11.68 -21.86
C GLU A 299 -13.32 -11.17 -20.71
N GLU A 300 -14.29 -10.33 -21.05
CA GLU A 300 -15.32 -9.94 -20.09
C GLU A 300 -16.01 -11.20 -19.58
N ARG A 301 -15.87 -11.47 -18.28
CA ARG A 301 -16.63 -12.52 -17.61
C ARG A 301 -17.59 -11.86 -16.63
N GLU A 302 -18.85 -12.16 -16.79
CA GLU A 302 -19.87 -11.76 -15.83
C GLU A 302 -19.67 -12.57 -14.55
N VAL A 303 -19.24 -11.88 -13.46
CA VAL A 303 -19.08 -12.49 -12.15
C VAL A 303 -20.27 -12.13 -11.29
N THR A 304 -21.10 -13.10 -10.97
CA THR A 304 -22.20 -12.91 -10.02
C THR A 304 -21.67 -13.04 -8.59
N LEU A 305 -21.52 -11.92 -7.90
CA LEU A 305 -21.14 -11.88 -6.49
C LEU A 305 -22.38 -12.11 -5.62
N LYS A 306 -22.40 -13.20 -4.84
CA LYS A 306 -23.38 -13.40 -3.77
C LYS A 306 -22.81 -12.87 -2.46
N LEU A 307 -23.38 -11.78 -1.96
CA LEU A 307 -23.06 -11.30 -0.62
C LEU A 307 -23.65 -12.26 0.41
N SER A 308 -22.80 -12.75 1.31
CA SER A 308 -23.22 -13.63 2.41
C SER A 308 -24.04 -12.90 3.51
N ASN A 309 -23.98 -11.58 3.52
CA ASN A 309 -24.77 -10.74 4.45
C ASN A 309 -25.86 -9.98 3.69
N PRO A 310 -27.15 -10.36 3.81
CA PRO A 310 -28.25 -9.71 3.10
C PRO A 310 -28.53 -8.27 3.56
N ASN A 311 -27.94 -7.83 4.66
CA ASN A 311 -28.09 -6.47 5.19
C ASN A 311 -27.00 -5.51 4.71
N TYR A 312 -26.06 -5.97 3.87
CA TYR A 312 -25.01 -5.13 3.34
C TYR A 312 -25.55 -4.30 2.16
N GLN A 313 -25.71 -3.00 2.37
CA GLN A 313 -26.07 -2.08 1.28
C GLN A 313 -24.79 -1.65 0.55
N ILE A 314 -24.66 -2.09 -0.70
CA ILE A 314 -23.58 -1.60 -1.58
C ILE A 314 -23.89 -0.16 -1.95
N ASN A 315 -23.04 0.77 -1.56
CA ASN A 315 -23.09 2.12 -2.10
C ASN A 315 -22.57 2.08 -3.55
N PRO A 316 -23.39 2.36 -4.57
CA PRO A 316 -22.97 2.24 -5.96
C PRO A 316 -21.88 3.25 -6.38
N LYS A 317 -21.50 4.18 -5.50
CA LYS A 317 -20.46 5.17 -5.71
C LYS A 317 -19.14 4.81 -5.01
N THR A 318 -19.06 3.70 -4.29
CA THR A 318 -17.85 3.28 -3.58
C THR A 318 -17.29 2.04 -4.26
N VAL A 319 -16.07 2.14 -4.81
CA VAL A 319 -15.34 0.97 -5.32
C VAL A 319 -14.83 0.20 -4.12
N TYR A 320 -15.45 -0.94 -3.82
CA TYR A 320 -14.94 -1.87 -2.85
C TYR A 320 -13.79 -2.64 -3.50
N GLY A 321 -12.59 -2.59 -2.89
CA GLY A 321 -11.49 -3.46 -3.30
C GLY A 321 -11.86 -4.91 -2.97
N PHE A 322 -12.13 -5.72 -4.00
CA PHE A 322 -12.36 -7.15 -3.84
C PHE A 322 -11.04 -7.88 -4.06
N ASN A 323 -10.63 -8.69 -3.09
CA ASN A 323 -9.66 -9.74 -3.34
C ASN A 323 -10.40 -10.88 -4.04
N ILE A 324 -10.23 -11.03 -5.34
CA ILE A 324 -10.79 -12.16 -6.08
C ILE A 324 -9.82 -13.33 -5.91
N LEU A 325 -10.19 -14.32 -5.12
CA LEU A 325 -9.53 -15.62 -5.08
C LEU A 325 -10.03 -16.42 -6.28
N PHE A 326 -9.13 -16.67 -7.23
CA PHE A 326 -9.37 -17.68 -8.25
C PHE A 326 -9.02 -19.05 -7.63
N GLU A 327 -10.02 -19.90 -7.38
CA GLU A 327 -9.77 -21.32 -7.21
C GLU A 327 -9.46 -21.89 -8.60
N GLU A 328 -8.24 -22.39 -8.79
CA GLU A 328 -7.94 -23.24 -9.95
C GLU A 328 -8.82 -24.49 -9.86
N THR A 329 -9.86 -24.56 -10.66
CA THR A 329 -10.44 -25.86 -11.01
C THR A 329 -9.43 -26.52 -11.94
N GLU A 330 -8.91 -27.69 -11.54
CA GLU A 330 -8.07 -28.56 -12.36
C GLU A 330 -8.73 -28.75 -13.72
N ASN A 331 -8.29 -28.02 -14.75
CA ASN A 331 -8.51 -28.24 -16.19
C ASN A 331 -8.34 -26.99 -17.07
N ALA A 332 -7.75 -25.91 -16.61
CA ALA A 332 -7.29 -24.85 -17.49
C ALA A 332 -5.86 -25.16 -17.89
N GLY A 333 -5.69 -25.89 -18.98
CA GLY A 333 -4.38 -26.15 -19.57
C GLY A 333 -3.76 -24.84 -20.06
N PHE A 334 -2.73 -24.38 -19.38
CA PHE A 334 -1.78 -23.44 -19.94
C PHE A 334 -0.69 -24.23 -20.66
N THR A 335 -0.65 -24.12 -21.99
CA THR A 335 0.49 -24.50 -22.82
C THR A 335 1.44 -23.33 -22.98
#